data_21d9a7c6cca265754b12e2a306c5df0f
#
_entry.id   21d9a7c6cca265754b12e2a306c5df0f
#
_cell.length_a   1.000
_cell.length_b   1.000
_cell.length_c   1.000
_cell.angle_alpha   90.00
_cell.angle_beta   90.00
_cell.angle_gamma   90.00
#
_symmetry.space_group_name_H-M   'P 1'
#
loop_
_entity.id
_entity.type
_entity.pdbx_description
1 polymer ?
#
loop_
_entity_poly.entity_id
_entity_poly.type
_entity_poly.pdbx_seq_one_letter_code
_entity_poly.pdbx_strand_id
1 'polypeptide(L)'
;MKIKIPVLPEMTSLLCLLFLLQGCGAILDNNSIVDIHYIRNMKADSLVKLRDISQGDWDIVCVLTPYEGGLRDYGDERIKLMDSKISELNLSISETGWHLLFEKEGIVGASSIRPGSRTKMHSWQNNLRPEIIKILNEQSFNPKTCVPFDQAAIYKIVRADVVTNEKYEDIIFGEIKE
;
A
#
# COMPACT_ATOMS: atom_id res chain seq x y z
N MET A 1 -47.12 16.06 57.68
CA MET A 1 -45.88 15.28 57.53
C MET A 1 -45.63 15.15 56.01
N LYS A 2 -44.71 15.96 55.45
CA LYS A 2 -44.41 15.97 54.01
C LYS A 2 -43.11 15.27 53.79
N ILE A 3 -43.15 14.11 53.09
CA ILE A 3 -41.96 13.34 52.74
C ILE A 3 -41.37 13.95 51.46
N LYS A 4 -40.19 14.53 51.52
CA LYS A 4 -39.40 14.95 50.36
C LYS A 4 -38.58 13.75 49.88
N ILE A 5 -38.81 13.31 48.64
CA ILE A 5 -38.01 12.32 47.94
C ILE A 5 -36.84 13.09 47.28
N PRO A 6 -35.57 12.75 47.52
CA PRO A 6 -34.47 13.35 46.78
C PRO A 6 -34.40 12.78 45.39
N VAL A 7 -34.42 13.64 44.39
CA VAL A 7 -34.12 13.31 42.98
C VAL A 7 -32.62 13.16 42.86
N LEU A 8 -32.16 11.98 42.49
CA LEU A 8 -30.73 11.71 42.12
C LEU A 8 -30.46 12.18 40.69
N PRO A 9 -29.58 13.15 40.46
CA PRO A 9 -29.21 13.59 39.12
C PRO A 9 -27.93 12.95 38.54
N GLU A 10 -27.51 11.75 39.00
CA GLU A 10 -26.19 11.23 38.62
C GLU A 10 -26.21 10.09 37.60
N MET A 11 -27.35 9.57 37.17
CA MET A 11 -27.35 8.44 36.22
C MET A 11 -27.33 8.81 34.74
N THR A 12 -27.56 10.05 34.38
CA THR A 12 -27.57 10.49 32.96
C THR A 12 -26.19 10.82 32.42
N SER A 13 -25.23 11.14 33.28
CA SER A 13 -23.87 11.52 32.86
C SER A 13 -23.01 10.32 32.46
N LEU A 14 -23.27 9.14 33.04
CA LEU A 14 -22.47 7.93 32.76
C LEU A 14 -22.83 7.27 31.41
N LEU A 15 -24.07 7.44 30.97
CA LEU A 15 -24.54 6.86 29.69
C LEU A 15 -24.00 7.64 28.49
N CYS A 16 -23.80 8.95 28.59
CA CYS A 16 -23.19 9.74 27.52
C CYS A 16 -21.69 9.48 27.33
N LEU A 17 -20.98 9.09 28.39
CA LEU A 17 -19.54 8.78 28.29
C LEU A 17 -19.27 7.47 27.55
N LEU A 18 -20.18 6.50 27.63
CA LEU A 18 -20.07 5.21 26.92
C LEU A 18 -20.30 5.33 25.41
N PHE A 19 -21.07 6.32 24.95
CA PHE A 19 -21.28 6.56 23.51
C PHE A 19 -20.13 7.31 22.83
N LEU A 20 -19.27 8.00 23.59
CA LEU A 20 -18.11 8.72 23.04
C LEU A 20 -16.90 7.80 22.80
N LEU A 21 -16.89 6.58 23.32
CA LEU A 21 -15.80 5.61 23.13
C LEU A 21 -15.99 4.69 21.90
N GLN A 22 -17.14 4.73 21.24
CA GLN A 22 -17.41 3.89 20.04
C GLN A 22 -17.14 4.61 18.71
N GLY A 23 -16.63 5.82 18.72
CA GLY A 23 -16.44 6.66 17.53
C GLY A 23 -14.99 6.90 17.07
N CYS A 24 -13.99 6.34 17.73
CA CYS A 24 -12.61 6.38 17.22
C CYS A 24 -12.36 5.14 16.35
N GLY A 25 -12.95 5.11 15.17
CA GLY A 25 -12.36 4.38 14.06
C GLY A 25 -10.94 4.93 13.92
N ALA A 26 -9.92 4.14 14.26
CA ALA A 26 -8.54 4.51 14.03
C ALA A 26 -8.39 4.76 12.53
N ILE A 27 -8.35 6.02 12.14
CA ILE A 27 -7.83 6.43 10.84
C ILE A 27 -6.37 6.05 10.93
N LEU A 28 -6.03 4.86 10.44
CA LEU A 28 -4.65 4.46 10.25
C LEU A 28 -4.06 5.51 9.31
N ASP A 29 -3.11 6.27 9.83
CA ASP A 29 -2.37 7.25 9.05
C ASP A 29 -1.84 6.50 7.81
N ASN A 30 -2.30 6.90 6.61
CA ASN A 30 -2.06 6.20 5.34
C ASN A 30 -0.58 5.98 5.00
N ASN A 31 0.34 6.53 5.78
CA ASN A 31 1.79 6.39 5.64
C ASN A 31 2.41 5.28 6.51
N SER A 32 1.64 4.58 7.34
CA SER A 32 2.20 3.68 8.35
C SER A 32 2.22 2.19 7.99
N ILE A 33 1.51 1.77 6.91
CA ILE A 33 1.43 0.35 6.56
C ILE A 33 2.77 -0.18 6.06
N VAL A 34 3.49 0.58 5.24
CA VAL A 34 4.78 0.18 4.67
C VAL A 34 5.87 1.14 5.07
N ASP A 35 7.04 0.62 5.42
CA ASP A 35 8.25 1.42 5.64
C ASP A 35 8.80 1.97 4.30
N ILE A 36 8.30 3.13 3.91
CA ILE A 36 8.72 3.84 2.68
C ILE A 36 10.18 4.26 2.77
N HIS A 37 10.69 4.56 3.96
CA HIS A 37 12.08 4.92 4.15
C HIS A 37 13.00 3.74 3.83
N TYR A 38 12.60 2.53 4.24
CA TYR A 38 13.31 1.31 3.87
C TYR A 38 13.39 1.14 2.35
N ILE A 39 12.25 1.26 1.63
CA ILE A 39 12.21 1.13 0.16
C ILE A 39 13.17 2.11 -0.52
N ARG A 40 13.18 3.37 -0.08
CA ARG A 40 14.09 4.40 -0.64
C ARG A 40 15.56 4.05 -0.45
N ASN A 41 15.91 3.45 0.69
CA ASN A 41 17.29 3.13 1.07
C ASN A 41 17.70 1.69 0.73
N MET A 42 16.87 0.91 0.04
CA MET A 42 17.23 -0.43 -0.43
C MET A 42 18.53 -0.38 -1.24
N LYS A 43 19.36 -1.39 -1.06
CA LYS A 43 20.56 -1.56 -1.89
C LYS A 43 20.18 -1.82 -3.35
N ALA A 44 21.11 -1.47 -4.27
CA ALA A 44 20.99 -1.88 -5.66
C ALA A 44 20.92 -3.41 -5.76
N ASP A 45 20.17 -3.90 -6.74
CA ASP A 45 20.00 -5.31 -7.06
C ASP A 45 19.59 -6.16 -5.86
N SER A 46 18.66 -5.59 -5.06
CA SER A 46 18.13 -6.25 -3.87
C SER A 46 16.62 -6.45 -3.96
N LEU A 47 16.17 -7.53 -3.32
CA LEU A 47 14.77 -7.91 -3.19
C LEU A 47 14.38 -7.85 -1.72
N VAL A 48 13.17 -7.36 -1.43
CA VAL A 48 12.56 -7.39 -0.10
C VAL A 48 11.12 -7.91 -0.22
N LYS A 49 10.74 -8.83 0.66
CA LYS A 49 9.35 -9.23 0.79
C LYS A 49 8.57 -8.10 1.47
N LEU A 50 7.38 -7.81 0.96
CA LEU A 50 6.60 -6.69 1.47
C LEU A 50 6.20 -6.88 2.93
N ARG A 51 5.94 -8.12 3.34
CA ARG A 51 5.64 -8.48 4.74
C ARG A 51 6.75 -8.13 5.73
N ASP A 52 8.02 -8.06 5.29
CA ASP A 52 9.16 -7.77 6.15
C ASP A 52 9.31 -6.27 6.45
N ILE A 53 8.62 -5.43 5.67
CA ILE A 53 8.68 -3.97 5.76
C ILE A 53 7.30 -3.32 5.92
N SER A 54 6.28 -4.11 6.18
CA SER A 54 4.90 -3.62 6.38
C SER A 54 4.37 -4.02 7.74
N GLN A 55 3.36 -3.28 8.18
CA GLN A 55 2.60 -3.57 9.39
C GLN A 55 1.27 -4.24 9.03
N GLY A 56 0.82 -5.11 9.90
CA GLY A 56 -0.42 -5.84 9.71
C GLY A 56 -0.25 -7.14 8.94
N ASP A 57 -1.31 -7.92 8.95
CA ASP A 57 -1.45 -9.17 8.23
C ASP A 57 -2.52 -8.96 7.17
N TRP A 58 -2.14 -9.05 5.90
CA TRP A 58 -2.97 -8.75 4.75
C TRP A 58 -3.11 -9.99 3.85
N ASP A 59 -4.18 -10.07 3.07
CA ASP A 59 -4.41 -11.19 2.17
C ASP A 59 -3.90 -10.91 0.76
N ILE A 60 -4.14 -9.68 0.28
CA ILE A 60 -3.73 -9.25 -1.06
C ILE A 60 -3.19 -7.82 -1.02
N VAL A 61 -2.28 -7.52 -1.90
CA VAL A 61 -1.80 -6.17 -2.14
C VAL A 61 -1.79 -5.84 -3.62
N CYS A 62 -2.24 -4.65 -3.96
CA CYS A 62 -2.25 -4.11 -5.33
C CYS A 62 -1.48 -2.81 -5.41
N VAL A 63 -0.93 -2.52 -6.58
CA VAL A 63 -0.32 -1.23 -6.91
C VAL A 63 -1.24 -0.43 -7.80
N LEU A 64 -1.58 0.78 -7.37
CA LEU A 64 -2.20 1.80 -8.20
C LEU A 64 -1.11 2.73 -8.72
N THR A 65 -0.94 2.76 -10.03
CA THR A 65 0.10 3.54 -10.70
C THR A 65 -0.39 4.96 -11.03
N PRO A 66 0.52 5.92 -11.27
CA PRO A 66 0.15 7.25 -11.75
C PRO A 66 -0.73 7.18 -13.00
N TYR A 67 -1.69 8.09 -13.12
CA TYR A 67 -2.67 8.18 -14.21
C TYR A 67 -3.65 7.00 -14.35
N GLU A 68 -3.60 5.99 -13.51
CA GLU A 68 -4.61 4.94 -13.50
C GLU A 68 -5.75 5.35 -12.57
N GLY A 69 -6.97 5.40 -13.14
CA GLY A 69 -8.18 5.75 -12.40
C GLY A 69 -8.72 4.59 -11.55
N GLY A 70 -8.08 3.42 -11.59
CA GLY A 70 -8.51 2.23 -10.89
C GLY A 70 -7.61 1.02 -11.13
N LEU A 71 -7.90 -0.08 -10.44
CA LEU A 71 -7.22 -1.36 -10.57
C LEU A 71 -7.76 -2.13 -11.78
N ARG A 72 -6.88 -2.77 -12.56
CA ARG A 72 -7.26 -3.41 -13.84
C ARG A 72 -7.62 -4.88 -13.76
N ASP A 73 -7.41 -5.52 -12.62
CA ASP A 73 -7.69 -6.96 -12.49
C ASP A 73 -9.07 -7.17 -11.85
N TYR A 74 -10.07 -7.36 -12.68
CA TYR A 74 -11.47 -7.52 -12.24
C TYR A 74 -11.90 -8.97 -11.99
N GLY A 75 -10.97 -9.91 -11.96
CA GLY A 75 -11.28 -11.33 -11.71
C GLY A 75 -11.54 -11.66 -10.23
N ASP A 76 -11.00 -10.88 -9.31
CA ASP A 76 -11.06 -11.09 -7.86
C ASP A 76 -11.98 -10.05 -7.20
N GLU A 77 -12.94 -10.49 -6.38
CA GLU A 77 -13.88 -9.60 -5.67
C GLU A 77 -13.17 -8.68 -4.67
N ARG A 78 -12.03 -9.08 -4.12
CA ARG A 78 -11.21 -8.24 -3.23
C ARG A 78 -10.60 -7.07 -4.00
N ILE A 79 -10.16 -7.30 -5.24
CA ILE A 79 -9.63 -6.24 -6.12
C ILE A 79 -10.74 -5.25 -6.47
N LYS A 80 -11.96 -5.72 -6.77
CA LYS A 80 -13.11 -4.85 -6.99
C LYS A 80 -13.46 -4.02 -5.76
N LEU A 81 -13.38 -4.62 -4.57
CA LEU A 81 -13.59 -3.90 -3.32
C LEU A 81 -12.54 -2.81 -3.14
N MET A 82 -11.25 -3.12 -3.32
CA MET A 82 -10.17 -2.11 -3.25
C MET A 82 -10.39 -0.99 -4.25
N ASP A 83 -10.76 -1.32 -5.49
CA ASP A 83 -11.04 -0.34 -6.54
C ASP A 83 -12.17 0.62 -6.15
N SER A 84 -13.26 0.09 -5.59
CA SER A 84 -14.38 0.89 -5.11
C SER A 84 -14.01 1.85 -3.96
N LYS A 85 -12.96 1.54 -3.19
CA LYS A 85 -12.50 2.34 -2.05
C LYS A 85 -11.48 3.42 -2.41
N ILE A 86 -10.94 3.44 -3.62
CA ILE A 86 -9.91 4.41 -4.05
C ILE A 86 -10.36 5.85 -3.81
N SER A 87 -11.61 6.18 -4.14
CA SER A 87 -12.18 7.52 -3.95
C SER A 87 -12.39 7.87 -2.46
N GLU A 88 -12.79 6.89 -1.64
CA GLU A 88 -13.01 7.08 -0.20
C GLU A 88 -11.68 7.29 0.55
N LEU A 89 -10.61 6.65 0.09
CA LEU A 89 -9.27 6.78 0.66
C LEU A 89 -8.58 8.10 0.30
N ASN A 90 -9.23 8.98 -0.47
CA ASN A 90 -8.67 10.24 -0.94
C ASN A 90 -7.28 10.08 -1.58
N LEU A 91 -7.05 8.97 -2.26
CA LEU A 91 -5.80 8.73 -2.96
C LEU A 91 -5.72 9.71 -4.13
N SER A 92 -4.88 10.73 -3.97
CA SER A 92 -4.66 11.67 -5.06
C SER A 92 -3.96 10.92 -6.20
N ILE A 93 -4.66 10.76 -7.32
CA ILE A 93 -4.09 10.30 -8.59
C ILE A 93 -3.18 11.42 -9.09
N SER A 94 -1.99 11.51 -8.49
CA SER A 94 -0.99 12.49 -8.89
C SER A 94 -0.10 11.92 -9.98
N GLU A 95 0.47 12.80 -10.78
CA GLU A 95 1.41 12.41 -11.85
C GLU A 95 2.65 11.64 -11.35
N THR A 96 2.91 11.67 -10.05
CA THR A 96 4.13 11.10 -9.44
C THR A 96 3.87 10.17 -8.27
N GLY A 97 2.61 9.95 -7.89
CA GLY A 97 2.24 9.13 -6.73
C GLY A 97 1.92 7.70 -7.12
N TRP A 98 2.52 6.76 -6.41
CA TRP A 98 2.17 5.34 -6.42
C TRP A 98 1.50 4.99 -5.11
N HIS A 99 0.48 4.14 -5.16
CA HIS A 99 -0.21 3.70 -3.96
C HIS A 99 -0.18 2.17 -3.89
N LEU A 100 0.22 1.65 -2.74
CA LEU A 100 0.01 0.26 -2.38
C LEU A 100 -1.32 0.16 -1.65
N LEU A 101 -2.23 -0.62 -2.18
CA LEU A 101 -3.53 -0.92 -1.60
C LEU A 101 -3.48 -2.31 -0.99
N PHE A 102 -3.94 -2.45 0.23
CA PHE A 102 -3.94 -3.69 1.00
C PHE A 102 -5.37 -4.06 1.34
N GLU A 103 -5.70 -5.33 1.28
CA GLU A 103 -7.03 -5.80 1.68
C GLU A 103 -6.91 -7.05 2.56
N LYS A 104 -7.77 -7.11 3.60
CA LYS A 104 -8.03 -8.27 4.43
C LYS A 104 -9.46 -8.20 4.98
N GLU A 105 -10.23 -9.27 4.76
CA GLU A 105 -11.59 -9.43 5.33
C GLU A 105 -12.50 -8.21 5.11
N GLY A 106 -12.40 -7.56 3.95
CA GLY A 106 -13.19 -6.38 3.61
C GLY A 106 -12.63 -5.04 4.13
N ILE A 107 -11.52 -5.07 4.86
CA ILE A 107 -10.82 -3.86 5.32
C ILE A 107 -9.79 -3.48 4.26
N VAL A 108 -9.83 -2.23 3.81
CA VAL A 108 -8.88 -1.70 2.82
C VAL A 108 -8.02 -0.61 3.44
N GLY A 109 -6.72 -0.78 3.34
CA GLY A 109 -5.72 0.22 3.73
C GLY A 109 -4.88 0.66 2.55
N ALA A 110 -4.15 1.77 2.68
CA ALA A 110 -3.28 2.27 1.63
C ALA A 110 -1.98 2.87 2.17
N SER A 111 -0.91 2.77 1.38
CA SER A 111 0.33 3.50 1.58
C SER A 111 0.73 4.22 0.31
N SER A 112 1.11 5.48 0.42
CA SER A 112 1.53 6.29 -0.73
C SER A 112 3.04 6.34 -0.85
N ILE A 113 3.56 6.05 -2.04
CA ILE A 113 4.98 6.12 -2.36
C ILE A 113 5.19 7.24 -3.37
N ARG A 114 6.02 8.22 -3.02
CA ARG A 114 6.46 9.25 -3.96
C ARG A 114 7.92 8.99 -4.33
N PRO A 115 8.19 8.44 -5.51
CA PRO A 115 9.56 8.24 -5.96
C PRO A 115 10.26 9.58 -6.19
N GLY A 116 11.58 9.57 -6.06
CA GLY A 116 12.40 10.72 -6.44
C GLY A 116 12.40 10.94 -7.96
N SER A 117 12.88 12.09 -8.42
CA SER A 117 12.90 12.44 -9.85
C SER A 117 13.69 11.47 -10.75
N ARG A 118 14.58 10.67 -10.18
CA ARG A 118 15.37 9.65 -10.88
C ARG A 118 14.94 8.22 -10.57
N THR A 119 13.82 8.05 -9.90
CA THR A 119 13.26 6.75 -9.53
C THR A 119 12.02 6.48 -10.37
N LYS A 120 12.00 5.35 -11.06
CA LYS A 120 10.82 4.85 -11.77
C LYS A 120 10.28 3.64 -11.03
N MET A 121 8.97 3.54 -10.93
CA MET A 121 8.30 2.37 -10.39
C MET A 121 7.59 1.61 -11.50
N HIS A 122 7.55 0.29 -11.38
CA HIS A 122 6.96 -0.60 -12.38
C HIS A 122 6.20 -1.75 -11.70
N SER A 123 5.07 -2.14 -12.30
CA SER A 123 4.28 -3.33 -11.91
C SER A 123 3.93 -4.23 -13.10
N TRP A 124 4.47 -3.92 -14.29
CA TRP A 124 4.18 -4.63 -15.55
C TRP A 124 5.45 -4.95 -16.32
N GLN A 125 5.55 -6.17 -16.85
CA GLN A 125 6.69 -6.58 -17.67
C GLN A 125 6.82 -5.77 -18.97
N ASN A 126 5.69 -5.42 -19.59
CA ASN A 126 5.66 -4.76 -20.89
C ASN A 126 6.34 -3.37 -20.91
N ASN A 127 6.50 -2.76 -19.75
CA ASN A 127 7.15 -1.45 -19.59
C ASN A 127 8.63 -1.57 -19.19
N LEU A 128 9.13 -2.80 -19.03
CA LEU A 128 10.50 -3.06 -18.63
C LEU A 128 11.39 -3.33 -19.84
N ARG A 129 12.65 -2.94 -19.73
CA ARG A 129 13.66 -3.27 -20.73
C ARG A 129 13.99 -4.77 -20.69
N PRO A 130 14.37 -5.39 -21.84
CA PRO A 130 14.70 -6.82 -21.88
C PRO A 130 15.75 -7.26 -20.88
N GLU A 131 16.75 -6.41 -20.61
CA GLU A 131 17.82 -6.68 -19.66
C GLU A 131 17.29 -6.80 -18.23
N ILE A 132 16.34 -5.94 -17.86
CA ILE A 132 15.66 -5.98 -16.54
C ILE A 132 14.84 -7.26 -16.44
N ILE A 133 14.08 -7.60 -17.47
CA ILE A 133 13.26 -8.84 -17.49
C ILE A 133 14.14 -10.08 -17.27
N LYS A 134 15.32 -10.10 -17.89
CA LYS A 134 16.28 -11.20 -17.70
C LYS A 134 16.72 -11.31 -16.24
N ILE A 135 17.12 -10.21 -15.61
CA ILE A 135 17.52 -10.18 -14.18
C ILE A 135 16.36 -10.68 -13.29
N LEU A 136 15.13 -10.22 -13.52
CA LEU A 136 13.98 -10.61 -12.72
C LEU A 136 13.67 -12.11 -12.86
N ASN A 137 13.80 -12.67 -14.06
CA ASN A 137 13.60 -14.09 -14.30
C ASN A 137 14.65 -14.95 -13.57
N GLU A 138 15.92 -14.51 -13.53
CA GLU A 138 17.00 -15.17 -12.79
C GLU A 138 16.73 -15.15 -11.27
N GLN A 139 15.98 -14.16 -10.78
CA GLN A 139 15.58 -14.02 -9.36
C GLN A 139 14.22 -14.65 -9.04
N SER A 140 13.62 -15.41 -9.98
CA SER A 140 12.26 -15.94 -9.82
C SER A 140 11.22 -14.85 -9.45
N PHE A 141 11.40 -13.64 -9.95
CA PHE A 141 10.53 -12.51 -9.67
C PHE A 141 9.66 -12.17 -10.89
N ASN A 142 8.37 -11.93 -10.64
CA ASN A 142 7.37 -11.65 -11.68
C ASN A 142 6.65 -10.33 -11.40
N PRO A 143 6.87 -9.27 -12.19
CA PRO A 143 6.12 -8.02 -12.06
C PRO A 143 4.62 -8.24 -12.26
N LYS A 144 3.83 -7.78 -11.30
CA LYS A 144 2.36 -7.93 -11.28
C LYS A 144 1.72 -6.75 -10.54
N THR A 145 0.52 -6.36 -10.95
CA THR A 145 -0.21 -5.25 -10.31
C THR A 145 -0.84 -5.67 -8.98
N CYS A 146 -1.43 -6.86 -8.91
CA CYS A 146 -2.03 -7.41 -7.70
C CYS A 146 -1.46 -8.79 -7.42
N VAL A 147 -1.10 -9.05 -6.17
CA VAL A 147 -0.47 -10.30 -5.74
C VAL A 147 -0.92 -10.69 -4.33
N PRO A 148 -0.94 -12.00 -3.98
CA PRO A 148 -1.09 -12.44 -2.61
C PRO A 148 0.00 -11.81 -1.74
N PHE A 149 -0.36 -11.37 -0.54
CA PHE A 149 0.55 -10.59 0.31
C PHE A 149 1.80 -11.37 0.75
N ASP A 150 1.67 -12.67 0.97
CA ASP A 150 2.76 -13.57 1.33
C ASP A 150 3.82 -13.73 0.23
N GLN A 151 3.44 -13.52 -1.04
CA GLN A 151 4.31 -13.57 -2.22
C GLN A 151 4.77 -12.18 -2.66
N ALA A 152 4.15 -11.12 -2.12
CA ALA A 152 4.41 -9.75 -2.53
C ALA A 152 5.84 -9.32 -2.21
N ALA A 153 6.50 -8.73 -3.19
CA ALA A 153 7.87 -8.25 -3.02
C ALA A 153 8.15 -7.02 -3.88
N ILE A 154 9.21 -6.33 -3.51
CA ILE A 154 9.78 -5.20 -4.23
C ILE A 154 11.22 -5.56 -4.62
N TYR A 155 11.55 -5.34 -5.88
CA TYR A 155 12.91 -5.47 -6.40
C TYR A 155 13.44 -4.09 -6.81
N LYS A 156 14.64 -3.72 -6.37
CA LYS A 156 15.29 -2.46 -6.72
C LYS A 156 16.48 -2.72 -7.63
N ILE A 157 16.50 -2.07 -8.79
CA ILE A 157 17.62 -2.09 -9.74
C ILE A 157 18.17 -0.67 -9.83
N VAL A 158 19.50 -0.53 -9.80
CA VAL A 158 20.18 0.73 -10.05
C VAL A 158 21.00 0.60 -11.33
N ARG A 159 20.77 1.50 -12.26
CA ARG A 159 21.47 1.54 -13.54
C ARG A 159 22.04 2.92 -13.82
N ALA A 160 23.14 2.98 -14.52
CA ALA A 160 23.69 4.23 -15.04
C ALA A 160 23.20 4.47 -16.48
N ASP A 161 22.88 5.69 -16.79
CA ASP A 161 22.71 6.11 -18.17
C ASP A 161 24.06 6.12 -18.88
N VAL A 162 24.11 5.52 -20.06
CA VAL A 162 25.37 5.32 -20.81
C VAL A 162 25.97 6.64 -21.31
N VAL A 163 25.11 7.64 -21.53
CA VAL A 163 25.51 8.94 -22.09
C VAL A 163 25.86 9.95 -21.01
N THR A 164 24.98 10.04 -19.99
CA THR A 164 25.11 11.06 -18.94
C THR A 164 25.84 10.57 -17.70
N ASN A 165 26.05 9.25 -17.57
CA ASN A 165 26.53 8.56 -16.37
C ASN A 165 25.65 8.84 -15.12
N GLU A 166 24.43 9.35 -15.31
CA GLU A 166 23.48 9.55 -14.24
C GLU A 166 22.89 8.21 -13.78
N LYS A 167 22.74 8.06 -12.46
CA LYS A 167 22.13 6.87 -11.88
C LYS A 167 20.61 7.02 -11.86
N TYR A 168 19.93 6.00 -12.36
CA TYR A 168 18.48 5.83 -12.31
C TYR A 168 18.13 4.60 -11.48
N GLU A 169 17.06 4.69 -10.73
CA GLU A 169 16.52 3.60 -9.92
C GLU A 169 15.22 3.10 -10.53
N ASP A 170 15.13 1.79 -10.74
CA ASP A 170 13.90 1.12 -11.09
C ASP A 170 13.43 0.31 -9.86
N ILE A 171 12.26 0.64 -9.32
CA ILE A 171 11.58 -0.08 -8.24
C ILE A 171 10.46 -0.87 -8.88
N ILE A 172 10.50 -2.20 -8.73
CA ILE A 172 9.59 -3.11 -9.40
C ILE A 172 8.80 -3.85 -8.34
N PHE A 173 7.48 -3.73 -8.41
CA PHE A 173 6.55 -4.47 -7.57
C PHE A 173 6.09 -5.74 -8.28
N GLY A 174 5.92 -6.83 -7.53
CA GLY A 174 5.48 -8.11 -8.07
C GLY A 174 5.46 -9.23 -7.04
N GLU A 175 5.50 -10.45 -7.55
CA GLU A 175 5.51 -11.69 -6.76
C GLU A 175 6.83 -12.45 -6.90
N ILE A 176 7.21 -13.16 -5.84
CA ILE A 176 8.26 -14.17 -5.88
C ILE A 176 7.61 -15.48 -6.32
N LYS A 177 8.12 -16.10 -7.38
CA LYS A 177 7.71 -17.45 -7.79
C LYS A 177 8.44 -18.46 -6.92
N GLU A 178 7.69 -19.30 -6.25
CA GLU A 178 8.21 -20.48 -5.55
C GLU A 178 8.60 -21.60 -6.53
#